data_08d4d25c7ef6d9e0f853085276b2894f
#
_entry.id   08d4d25c7ef6d9e0f853085276b2894f
#
_cell.length_a   1.000
_cell.length_b   1.000
_cell.length_c   1.000
_cell.angle_alpha   90.00
_cell.angle_beta   90.00
_cell.angle_gamma   90.00
#
_symmetry.space_group_name_H-M   'P 1'
#
loop_
_entity.id
_entity.type
_entity.pdbx_description
1 polymer ?
#
loop_
_entity_poly.entity_id
_entity_poly.type
_entity_poly.pdbx_seq_one_letter_code
_entity_poly.pdbx_strand_id
1 'polypeptide(L)'
;LSHAIEDIVYTQYQYMNRVDLAPQTALDYVSQQPLSVYAPSLLFTAGRYLEIQGKLEEAAQVWDRIAVNYPSSDQSFQGAFFAGILHYRRGDLTSSAASFNRAILLALEPLESAGAYLWLGKLSQAAGDLDKARAYWNSAAQVDPAGYYGLRAVELAENKPPFASPEALDLRIDLVNARQVAAAWMRTSFNLPPQVNLDYSPELWNDPRFVRAQEYWSLGLYT
;
A
#
# COMPACT_ATOMS: atom_id res chain seq x y z
N LEU A 1 -8.13 -20.14 -25.76
CA LEU A 1 -9.46 -20.15 -25.07
C LEU A 1 -9.42 -19.63 -23.65
N SER A 2 -8.28 -19.64 -22.97
CA SER A 2 -8.15 -19.38 -21.55
C SER A 2 -8.20 -17.89 -21.16
N HIS A 3 -7.54 -17.00 -21.92
CA HIS A 3 -7.67 -15.54 -21.71
C HIS A 3 -9.03 -14.99 -22.13
N ALA A 4 -9.73 -15.71 -23.01
CA ALA A 4 -11.03 -15.25 -23.52
C ALA A 4 -12.08 -15.06 -22.40
N ILE A 5 -12.04 -15.83 -21.33
CA ILE A 5 -12.99 -15.67 -20.22
C ILE A 5 -12.74 -14.40 -19.42
N GLU A 6 -11.48 -14.05 -19.18
CA GLU A 6 -11.12 -12.80 -18.51
C GLU A 6 -11.54 -11.59 -19.36
N ASP A 7 -11.29 -11.67 -20.68
CA ASP A 7 -11.71 -10.65 -21.65
C ASP A 7 -13.25 -10.50 -21.72
N ILE A 8 -13.98 -11.62 -21.67
CA ILE A 8 -15.45 -11.61 -21.63
C ILE A 8 -15.95 -10.92 -20.37
N VAL A 9 -15.45 -11.31 -19.19
CA VAL A 9 -15.85 -10.74 -17.90
C VAL A 9 -15.52 -9.24 -17.85
N TYR A 10 -14.32 -8.85 -18.31
CA TYR A 10 -13.93 -7.46 -18.40
C TYR A 10 -14.80 -6.65 -19.37
N THR A 11 -15.07 -7.20 -20.55
CA THR A 11 -15.90 -6.56 -21.58
C THR A 11 -17.33 -6.35 -21.08
N GLN A 12 -17.91 -7.36 -20.43
CA GLN A 12 -19.26 -7.28 -19.85
C GLN A 12 -19.36 -6.13 -18.84
N TYR A 13 -18.36 -6.00 -17.98
CA TYR A 13 -18.35 -4.96 -16.96
C TYR A 13 -18.07 -3.59 -17.56
N GLN A 14 -16.97 -3.46 -18.32
CA GLN A 14 -16.39 -2.16 -18.70
C GLN A 14 -17.09 -1.52 -19.91
N TYR A 15 -17.47 -2.34 -20.89
CA TYR A 15 -18.00 -1.83 -22.17
C TYR A 15 -19.49 -2.08 -22.37
N MET A 16 -20.01 -3.17 -21.81
CA MET A 16 -21.42 -3.50 -21.96
C MET A 16 -22.27 -3.01 -20.77
N ASN A 17 -21.66 -2.41 -19.76
CA ASN A 17 -22.29 -1.98 -18.51
C ASN A 17 -23.12 -3.10 -17.83
N ARG A 18 -22.71 -4.37 -18.02
CA ARG A 18 -23.39 -5.53 -17.47
C ARG A 18 -22.75 -5.90 -16.12
N VAL A 19 -22.86 -4.95 -15.17
CA VAL A 19 -22.27 -5.07 -13.83
C VAL A 19 -22.81 -6.27 -13.04
N ASP A 20 -24.02 -6.70 -13.34
CA ASP A 20 -24.68 -7.88 -12.75
C ASP A 20 -24.16 -9.20 -13.32
N LEU A 21 -23.88 -9.23 -14.62
CA LEU A 21 -23.52 -10.44 -15.35
C LEU A 21 -22.04 -10.81 -15.20
N ALA A 22 -21.16 -9.81 -15.19
CA ALA A 22 -19.72 -10.02 -15.18
C ALA A 22 -19.25 -10.93 -14.01
N PRO A 23 -19.61 -10.65 -12.73
CA PRO A 23 -19.22 -11.53 -11.62
C PRO A 23 -19.86 -12.93 -11.75
N GLN A 24 -21.10 -13.03 -12.22
CA GLN A 24 -21.77 -14.31 -12.40
C GLN A 24 -21.05 -15.18 -13.45
N THR A 25 -20.67 -14.58 -14.59
CA THR A 25 -19.91 -15.27 -15.65
C THR A 25 -18.59 -15.83 -15.12
N ALA A 26 -17.87 -15.06 -14.28
CA ALA A 26 -16.63 -15.52 -13.67
C ALA A 26 -16.89 -16.69 -12.68
N LEU A 27 -17.91 -16.58 -11.84
CA LEU A 27 -18.27 -17.62 -10.86
C LEU A 27 -18.75 -18.91 -11.54
N ASP A 28 -19.54 -18.81 -12.59
CA ASP A 28 -20.02 -19.96 -13.37
C ASP A 28 -18.85 -20.69 -14.06
N TYR A 29 -17.92 -19.94 -14.63
CA TYR A 29 -16.71 -20.54 -15.20
C TYR A 29 -15.89 -21.30 -14.14
N VAL A 30 -15.63 -20.67 -13.00
CA VAL A 30 -14.86 -21.30 -11.92
C VAL A 30 -15.58 -22.53 -11.36
N SER A 31 -16.89 -22.54 -11.33
CA SER A 31 -17.66 -23.70 -10.88
C SER A 31 -17.51 -24.89 -11.82
N GLN A 32 -17.42 -24.65 -13.13
CA GLN A 32 -17.24 -25.66 -14.17
C GLN A 32 -15.78 -26.08 -14.35
N GLN A 33 -14.84 -25.17 -14.09
CA GLN A 33 -13.40 -25.35 -14.30
C GLN A 33 -12.58 -24.95 -13.05
N PRO A 34 -12.80 -25.62 -11.90
CA PRO A 34 -12.17 -25.20 -10.63
C PRO A 34 -10.64 -25.36 -10.61
N LEU A 35 -10.09 -26.19 -11.48
CA LEU A 35 -8.63 -26.41 -11.61
C LEU A 35 -7.98 -25.49 -12.65
N SER A 36 -8.75 -24.58 -13.25
CA SER A 36 -8.20 -23.60 -14.18
C SER A 36 -7.19 -22.69 -13.49
N VAL A 37 -6.07 -22.41 -14.15
CA VAL A 37 -5.06 -21.45 -13.68
C VAL A 37 -5.62 -20.04 -13.56
N TYR A 38 -6.73 -19.74 -14.21
CA TYR A 38 -7.45 -18.46 -14.16
C TYR A 38 -8.49 -18.39 -13.04
N ALA A 39 -8.79 -19.51 -12.37
CA ALA A 39 -9.82 -19.52 -11.32
C ALA A 39 -9.54 -18.51 -10.19
N PRO A 40 -8.31 -18.36 -9.66
CA PRO A 40 -8.04 -17.38 -8.61
C PRO A 40 -8.23 -15.94 -9.08
N SER A 41 -7.74 -15.58 -10.27
CA SER A 41 -7.88 -14.22 -10.84
C SER A 41 -9.32 -13.87 -11.15
N LEU A 42 -10.08 -14.82 -11.68
CA LEU A 42 -11.53 -14.66 -11.94
C LEU A 42 -12.32 -14.48 -10.65
N LEU A 43 -12.05 -15.26 -9.60
CA LEU A 43 -12.66 -15.08 -8.29
C LEU A 43 -12.30 -13.71 -7.69
N PHE A 44 -11.03 -13.28 -7.83
CA PHE A 44 -10.61 -11.99 -7.34
C PHE A 44 -11.37 -10.86 -8.03
N THR A 45 -11.49 -10.93 -9.35
CA THR A 45 -12.25 -9.96 -10.16
C THR A 45 -13.76 -10.00 -9.83
N ALA A 46 -14.35 -11.18 -9.68
CA ALA A 46 -15.75 -11.32 -9.28
C ALA A 46 -16.01 -10.68 -7.90
N GLY A 47 -15.14 -10.92 -6.92
CA GLY A 47 -15.24 -10.29 -5.60
C GLY A 47 -15.18 -8.76 -5.69
N ARG A 48 -14.27 -8.21 -6.51
CA ARG A 48 -14.18 -6.75 -6.75
C ARG A 48 -15.48 -6.18 -7.33
N TYR A 49 -16.06 -6.85 -8.31
CA TYR A 49 -17.31 -6.38 -8.92
C TYR A 49 -18.50 -6.48 -7.96
N LEU A 50 -18.54 -7.52 -7.13
CA LEU A 50 -19.56 -7.65 -6.07
C LEU A 50 -19.39 -6.57 -4.99
N GLU A 51 -18.14 -6.26 -4.58
CA GLU A 51 -17.88 -5.17 -3.64
C GLU A 51 -18.37 -3.82 -4.17
N ILE A 52 -18.08 -3.49 -5.44
CA ILE A 52 -18.53 -2.26 -6.10
C ILE A 52 -20.06 -2.18 -6.15
N GLN A 53 -20.75 -3.32 -6.29
CA GLN A 53 -22.21 -3.40 -6.24
C GLN A 53 -22.78 -3.28 -4.81
N GLY A 54 -21.93 -3.20 -3.78
CA GLY A 54 -22.35 -3.19 -2.38
C GLY A 54 -22.72 -4.56 -1.82
N LYS A 55 -22.51 -5.65 -2.56
CA LYS A 55 -22.77 -7.04 -2.15
C LYS A 55 -21.60 -7.57 -1.31
N LEU A 56 -21.39 -6.93 -0.15
CA LEU A 56 -20.19 -7.14 0.65
C LEU A 56 -20.06 -8.57 1.18
N GLU A 57 -21.17 -9.22 1.49
CA GLU A 57 -21.16 -10.61 1.98
C GLU A 57 -20.71 -11.58 0.89
N GLU A 58 -21.33 -11.49 -0.28
CA GLU A 58 -20.98 -12.32 -1.43
C GLU A 58 -19.51 -12.09 -1.84
N ALA A 59 -19.06 -10.84 -1.87
CA ALA A 59 -17.67 -10.49 -2.16
C ALA A 59 -16.69 -11.13 -1.16
N ALA A 60 -16.97 -11.03 0.13
CA ALA A 60 -16.14 -11.64 1.18
C ALA A 60 -16.07 -13.17 1.03
N GLN A 61 -17.19 -13.82 0.80
CA GLN A 61 -17.25 -15.27 0.57
C GLN A 61 -16.44 -15.71 -0.66
N VAL A 62 -16.52 -14.93 -1.76
CA VAL A 62 -15.75 -15.22 -2.97
C VAL A 62 -14.26 -15.08 -2.73
N TRP A 63 -13.85 -14.05 -1.99
CA TRP A 63 -12.44 -13.83 -1.67
C TRP A 63 -11.90 -14.86 -0.66
N ASP A 64 -12.68 -15.26 0.35
CA ASP A 64 -12.30 -16.35 1.26
C ASP A 64 -12.07 -17.67 0.49
N ARG A 65 -12.87 -17.96 -0.55
CA ARG A 65 -12.65 -19.13 -1.41
C ARG A 65 -11.29 -19.15 -2.07
N ILE A 66 -10.72 -17.99 -2.45
CA ILE A 66 -9.37 -17.94 -3.03
C ILE A 66 -8.36 -18.48 -2.02
N ALA A 67 -8.36 -17.93 -0.81
CA ALA A 67 -7.42 -18.29 0.24
C ALA A 67 -7.55 -19.76 0.71
N VAL A 68 -8.74 -20.35 0.58
CA VAL A 68 -8.99 -21.75 0.99
C VAL A 68 -8.66 -22.71 -0.14
N ASN A 69 -9.13 -22.44 -1.35
CA ASN A 69 -9.08 -23.40 -2.46
C ASN A 69 -7.83 -23.23 -3.32
N TYR A 70 -7.19 -22.05 -3.26
CA TYR A 70 -6.03 -21.71 -4.10
C TYR A 70 -4.90 -21.05 -3.29
N PRO A 71 -4.44 -21.68 -2.19
CA PRO A 71 -3.48 -21.05 -1.26
C PRO A 71 -2.11 -20.75 -1.87
N SER A 72 -1.78 -21.38 -2.99
CA SER A 72 -0.52 -21.16 -3.72
C SER A 72 -0.65 -20.15 -4.86
N SER A 73 -1.79 -19.49 -5.02
CA SER A 73 -1.97 -18.47 -6.05
C SER A 73 -1.48 -17.10 -5.59
N ASP A 74 -1.11 -16.25 -6.54
CA ASP A 74 -0.69 -14.87 -6.28
C ASP A 74 -1.81 -14.03 -5.62
N GLN A 75 -3.08 -14.44 -5.78
CA GLN A 75 -4.25 -13.80 -5.20
C GLN A 75 -4.62 -14.31 -3.80
N SER A 76 -3.92 -15.32 -3.28
CA SER A 76 -4.29 -16.00 -2.03
C SER A 76 -4.26 -15.08 -0.81
N PHE A 77 -3.17 -14.34 -0.65
CA PHE A 77 -3.04 -13.34 0.41
C PHE A 77 -4.11 -12.24 0.28
N GLN A 78 -4.21 -11.63 -0.90
CA GLN A 78 -5.16 -10.53 -1.12
C GLN A 78 -6.60 -10.99 -0.90
N GLY A 79 -6.95 -12.21 -1.32
CA GLY A 79 -8.27 -12.80 -1.06
C GLY A 79 -8.58 -12.84 0.44
N ALA A 80 -7.69 -13.42 1.25
CA ALA A 80 -7.86 -13.45 2.69
C ALA A 80 -7.92 -12.04 3.31
N PHE A 81 -7.03 -11.15 2.88
CA PHE A 81 -6.92 -9.80 3.43
C PHE A 81 -8.17 -8.96 3.15
N PHE A 82 -8.64 -8.95 1.92
CA PHE A 82 -9.83 -8.19 1.55
C PHE A 82 -11.13 -8.81 2.11
N ALA A 83 -11.23 -10.14 2.18
CA ALA A 83 -12.33 -10.78 2.90
C ALA A 83 -12.37 -10.33 4.37
N GLY A 84 -11.21 -10.30 5.05
CA GLY A 84 -11.09 -9.80 6.41
C GLY A 84 -11.60 -8.37 6.57
N ILE A 85 -11.26 -7.48 5.64
CA ILE A 85 -11.76 -6.09 5.63
C ILE A 85 -13.29 -6.04 5.46
N LEU A 86 -13.86 -6.82 4.54
CA LEU A 86 -15.31 -6.81 4.31
C LEU A 86 -16.08 -7.39 5.50
N HIS A 87 -15.59 -8.47 6.11
CA HIS A 87 -16.18 -8.99 7.34
C HIS A 87 -16.15 -7.95 8.46
N TYR A 88 -15.03 -7.22 8.62
CA TYR A 88 -14.94 -6.10 9.57
C TYR A 88 -15.98 -5.02 9.30
N ARG A 89 -16.10 -4.56 8.05
CA ARG A 89 -17.09 -3.53 7.64
C ARG A 89 -18.53 -3.94 7.90
N ARG A 90 -18.83 -5.25 7.88
CA ARG A 90 -20.13 -5.82 8.18
C ARG A 90 -20.36 -6.07 9.69
N GLY A 91 -19.35 -5.88 10.53
CA GLY A 91 -19.40 -6.15 11.96
C GLY A 91 -19.20 -7.63 12.32
N ASP A 92 -18.87 -8.49 11.36
CA ASP A 92 -18.52 -9.90 11.62
C ASP A 92 -17.05 -10.00 12.02
N LEU A 93 -16.78 -9.70 13.28
CA LEU A 93 -15.42 -9.64 13.81
C LEU A 93 -14.79 -11.05 13.88
N THR A 94 -15.58 -12.08 14.00
CA THR A 94 -15.07 -13.47 14.07
C THR A 94 -14.54 -13.94 12.72
N SER A 95 -15.31 -13.78 11.65
CA SER A 95 -14.87 -14.12 10.30
C SER A 95 -13.72 -13.21 9.86
N SER A 96 -13.77 -11.92 10.23
CA SER A 96 -12.69 -10.98 9.98
C SER A 96 -11.36 -11.45 10.60
N ALA A 97 -11.37 -11.86 11.87
CA ALA A 97 -10.17 -12.36 12.54
C ALA A 97 -9.66 -13.66 11.88
N ALA A 98 -10.56 -14.56 11.48
CA ALA A 98 -10.19 -15.79 10.79
C ALA A 98 -9.49 -15.50 9.45
N SER A 99 -10.03 -14.56 8.66
CA SER A 99 -9.48 -14.17 7.37
C SER A 99 -8.12 -13.47 7.51
N PHE A 100 -7.93 -12.56 8.49
CA PHE A 100 -6.62 -11.95 8.73
C PHE A 100 -5.57 -12.94 9.27
N ASN A 101 -5.95 -13.88 10.14
CA ASN A 101 -5.03 -14.94 10.56
C ASN A 101 -4.59 -15.80 9.37
N ARG A 102 -5.50 -16.11 8.45
CA ARG A 102 -5.16 -16.82 7.21
C ARG A 102 -4.25 -15.95 6.32
N ALA A 103 -4.51 -14.64 6.21
CA ALA A 103 -3.65 -13.73 5.47
C ALA A 103 -2.20 -13.75 5.98
N ILE A 104 -1.97 -13.78 7.30
CA ILE A 104 -0.62 -13.92 7.86
C ILE A 104 0.07 -15.20 7.37
N LEU A 105 -0.65 -16.32 7.30
CA LEU A 105 -0.09 -17.59 6.85
C LEU A 105 0.22 -17.63 5.35
N LEU A 106 -0.44 -16.78 4.57
CA LEU A 106 -0.30 -16.68 3.11
C LEU A 106 0.62 -15.53 2.69
N ALA A 107 1.02 -14.67 3.62
CA ALA A 107 1.87 -13.52 3.35
C ALA A 107 3.27 -13.97 2.92
N LEU A 108 3.76 -13.39 1.83
CA LEU A 108 5.10 -13.61 1.30
C LEU A 108 6.04 -12.45 1.63
N GLU A 109 5.47 -11.25 1.83
CA GLU A 109 6.23 -10.03 2.08
C GLU A 109 5.96 -9.46 3.49
N PRO A 110 6.95 -8.80 4.12
CA PRO A 110 6.78 -8.17 5.43
C PRO A 110 5.60 -7.20 5.50
N LEU A 111 5.40 -6.39 4.45
CA LEU A 111 4.29 -5.45 4.33
C LEU A 111 2.92 -6.14 4.48
N GLU A 112 2.76 -7.32 3.88
CA GLU A 112 1.53 -8.09 3.90
C GLU A 112 1.21 -8.58 5.32
N SER A 113 2.19 -9.20 5.97
CA SER A 113 2.06 -9.64 7.37
C SER A 113 1.76 -8.48 8.31
N ALA A 114 2.47 -7.36 8.17
CA ALA A 114 2.27 -6.17 8.98
C ALA A 114 0.85 -5.61 8.82
N GLY A 115 0.31 -5.61 7.59
CA GLY A 115 -1.07 -5.20 7.32
C GLY A 115 -2.09 -6.08 8.05
N ALA A 116 -1.93 -7.40 7.99
CA ALA A 116 -2.82 -8.34 8.66
C ALA A 116 -2.74 -8.22 10.20
N TYR A 117 -1.53 -8.07 10.76
CA TYR A 117 -1.36 -7.80 12.20
C TYR A 117 -2.00 -6.49 12.63
N LEU A 118 -1.85 -5.42 11.86
CA LEU A 118 -2.48 -4.13 12.16
C LEU A 118 -4.00 -4.27 12.29
N TRP A 119 -4.63 -5.01 11.38
CA TRP A 119 -6.08 -5.23 11.40
C TRP A 119 -6.52 -6.14 12.56
N LEU A 120 -5.76 -7.18 12.91
CA LEU A 120 -6.02 -7.99 14.11
C LEU A 120 -5.94 -7.14 15.38
N GLY A 121 -5.02 -6.20 15.45
CA GLY A 121 -4.96 -5.23 16.54
C GLY A 121 -6.22 -4.37 16.61
N LYS A 122 -6.70 -3.84 15.48
CA LYS A 122 -7.97 -3.10 15.42
C LYS A 122 -9.18 -3.93 15.85
N LEU A 123 -9.23 -5.20 15.46
CA LEU A 123 -10.27 -6.13 15.92
C LEU A 123 -10.24 -6.33 17.42
N SER A 124 -9.05 -6.55 17.99
CA SER A 124 -8.87 -6.70 19.44
C SER A 124 -9.27 -5.42 20.18
N GLN A 125 -8.91 -4.25 19.66
CA GLN A 125 -9.36 -2.97 20.21
C GLN A 125 -10.88 -2.82 20.19
N ALA A 126 -11.53 -3.18 19.08
CA ALA A 126 -12.99 -3.14 18.96
C ALA A 126 -13.69 -4.12 19.93
N ALA A 127 -13.03 -5.21 20.26
CA ALA A 127 -13.49 -6.17 21.28
C ALA A 127 -13.17 -5.74 22.72
N GLY A 128 -12.49 -4.60 22.93
CA GLY A 128 -12.09 -4.09 24.25
C GLY A 128 -10.81 -4.71 24.82
N ASP A 129 -10.13 -5.59 24.09
CA ASP A 129 -8.88 -6.24 24.51
C ASP A 129 -7.67 -5.41 24.06
N LEU A 130 -7.34 -4.38 24.83
CA LEU A 130 -6.27 -3.45 24.50
C LEU A 130 -4.87 -4.09 24.59
N ASP A 131 -4.67 -5.05 25.47
CA ASP A 131 -3.38 -5.71 25.61
C ASP A 131 -3.07 -6.56 24.39
N LYS A 132 -4.06 -7.31 23.92
CA LYS A 132 -3.96 -8.09 22.69
C LYS A 132 -3.84 -7.19 21.46
N ALA A 133 -4.55 -6.05 21.43
CA ALA A 133 -4.41 -5.06 20.38
C ALA A 133 -2.97 -4.55 20.27
N ARG A 134 -2.36 -4.14 21.39
CA ARG A 134 -0.97 -3.72 21.45
C ARG A 134 0.01 -4.80 21.04
N ALA A 135 -0.22 -6.04 21.45
CA ALA A 135 0.61 -7.18 21.05
C ALA A 135 0.62 -7.34 19.51
N TYR A 136 -0.53 -7.27 18.86
CA TYR A 136 -0.61 -7.35 17.41
C TYR A 136 0.05 -6.14 16.71
N TRP A 137 -0.15 -4.91 17.22
CA TRP A 137 0.50 -3.73 16.64
C TRP A 137 2.01 -3.76 16.80
N ASN A 138 2.52 -4.27 17.94
CA ASN A 138 3.95 -4.50 18.10
C ASN A 138 4.48 -5.54 17.10
N SER A 139 3.71 -6.61 16.83
CA SER A 139 4.09 -7.57 15.79
C SER A 139 4.15 -6.93 14.40
N ALA A 140 3.19 -6.08 14.05
CA ALA A 140 3.22 -5.33 12.78
C ALA A 140 4.46 -4.44 12.66
N ALA A 141 4.79 -3.70 13.73
CA ALA A 141 5.95 -2.82 13.78
C ALA A 141 7.28 -3.58 13.71
N GLN A 142 7.35 -4.79 14.28
CA GLN A 142 8.55 -5.63 14.22
C GLN A 142 8.77 -6.23 12.84
N VAL A 143 7.71 -6.64 12.16
CA VAL A 143 7.80 -7.29 10.85
C VAL A 143 8.16 -6.29 9.75
N ASP A 144 7.58 -5.10 9.79
CA ASP A 144 7.82 -4.05 8.78
C ASP A 144 8.00 -2.67 9.45
N PRO A 145 9.16 -2.42 10.09
CA PRO A 145 9.37 -1.22 10.91
C PRO A 145 9.39 0.09 10.13
N ALA A 146 9.67 0.05 8.84
CA ALA A 146 9.75 1.23 7.98
C ALA A 146 8.53 1.38 7.04
N GLY A 147 7.70 0.36 6.92
CA GLY A 147 6.53 0.38 6.06
C GLY A 147 5.32 1.03 6.70
N TYR A 148 4.35 1.36 5.86
CA TYR A 148 3.14 2.06 6.27
C TYR A 148 2.41 1.38 7.45
N TYR A 149 2.21 0.06 7.37
CA TYR A 149 1.45 -0.65 8.40
C TYR A 149 2.19 -0.75 9.73
N GLY A 150 3.52 -0.91 9.70
CA GLY A 150 4.34 -0.92 10.90
C GLY A 150 4.35 0.44 11.60
N LEU A 151 4.60 1.53 10.86
CA LEU A 151 4.57 2.89 11.39
C LEU A 151 3.17 3.23 11.95
N ARG A 152 2.11 2.89 11.21
CA ARG A 152 0.74 3.11 11.68
C ARG A 152 0.39 2.28 12.93
N ALA A 153 0.94 1.09 13.05
CA ALA A 153 0.76 0.24 14.23
C ALA A 153 1.41 0.86 15.48
N VAL A 154 2.60 1.46 15.35
CA VAL A 154 3.24 2.23 16.43
C VAL A 154 2.33 3.38 16.88
N GLU A 155 1.83 4.17 15.94
CA GLU A 155 0.90 5.28 16.27
C GLU A 155 -0.35 4.80 17.03
N LEU A 156 -0.93 3.66 16.62
CA LEU A 156 -2.09 3.09 17.30
C LEU A 156 -1.75 2.59 18.70
N ALA A 157 -0.59 1.95 18.88
CA ALA A 157 -0.12 1.51 20.20
C ALA A 157 0.12 2.68 21.16
N GLU A 158 0.56 3.83 20.64
CA GLU A 158 0.75 5.09 21.37
C GLU A 158 -0.50 5.96 21.46
N ASN A 159 -1.64 5.48 20.93
CA ASN A 159 -2.91 6.21 20.87
C ASN A 159 -2.81 7.55 20.13
N LYS A 160 -1.95 7.64 19.11
CA LYS A 160 -1.81 8.81 18.26
C LYS A 160 -2.87 8.83 17.15
N PRO A 161 -3.42 10.00 16.81
CA PRO A 161 -4.34 10.13 15.68
C PRO A 161 -3.63 9.80 14.35
N PRO A 162 -4.38 9.37 13.33
CA PRO A 162 -3.81 9.14 12.00
C PRO A 162 -3.30 10.45 11.42
N PHE A 163 -2.15 10.39 10.76
CA PHE A 163 -1.53 11.55 10.10
C PHE A 163 -1.26 12.74 11.05
N ALA A 164 -0.99 12.44 12.33
CA ALA A 164 -0.52 13.46 13.26
C ALA A 164 0.79 14.04 12.72
N SER A 165 0.84 15.37 12.66
CA SER A 165 2.11 16.04 12.35
C SER A 165 3.15 15.68 13.42
N PRO A 166 4.42 15.48 13.05
CA PRO A 166 5.47 15.27 14.03
C PRO A 166 5.49 16.45 15.01
N GLU A 167 5.65 16.17 16.30
CA GLU A 167 5.66 17.19 17.37
C GLU A 167 6.75 18.25 17.15
N ALA A 168 7.87 17.83 16.53
CA ALA A 168 8.94 18.73 16.14
C ALA A 168 9.53 18.24 14.80
N LEU A 169 9.23 18.95 13.73
CA LEU A 169 9.90 18.77 12.45
C LEU A 169 11.05 19.78 12.38
N ASP A 170 12.25 19.31 12.70
CA ASP A 170 13.45 20.13 12.53
C ASP A 170 13.95 20.01 11.08
N LEU A 171 13.58 21.01 10.28
CA LEU A 171 14.04 21.14 8.90
C LEU A 171 15.33 21.98 8.80
N ARG A 172 15.96 22.30 9.92
CA ARG A 172 17.23 23.04 9.89
C ARG A 172 18.32 22.17 9.29
N ILE A 173 18.76 22.59 8.15
CA ILE A 173 19.93 22.00 7.50
C ILE A 173 21.15 22.75 8.04
N ASP A 174 22.14 22.04 8.54
CA ASP A 174 23.45 22.63 8.80
C ASP A 174 24.09 23.00 7.45
N LEU A 175 23.78 24.21 7.01
CA LEU A 175 24.26 24.73 5.72
C LEU A 175 25.78 24.83 5.68
N VAL A 176 26.44 25.01 6.82
CA VAL A 176 27.91 25.12 6.88
C VAL A 176 28.51 23.75 6.58
N ASN A 177 28.06 22.72 7.29
CA ASN A 177 28.51 21.36 7.04
C ASN A 177 28.10 20.86 5.65
N ALA A 178 26.88 21.13 5.21
CA ALA A 178 26.41 20.75 3.86
C ALA A 178 27.27 21.37 2.76
N ARG A 179 27.67 22.64 2.89
CA ARG A 179 28.58 23.32 1.95
C ARG A 179 29.97 22.70 1.98
N GLN A 180 30.50 22.37 3.14
CA GLN A 180 31.82 21.71 3.25
C GLN A 180 31.82 20.35 2.56
N VAL A 181 30.79 19.53 2.79
CA VAL A 181 30.63 18.22 2.15
C VAL A 181 30.49 18.36 0.64
N ALA A 182 29.68 19.30 0.18
CA ALA A 182 29.51 19.58 -1.25
C ALA A 182 30.81 20.06 -1.89
N ALA A 183 31.54 20.97 -1.24
CA ALA A 183 32.82 21.46 -1.73
C ALA A 183 33.88 20.33 -1.80
N ALA A 184 33.96 19.47 -0.80
CA ALA A 184 34.84 18.31 -0.82
C ALA A 184 34.51 17.36 -1.96
N TRP A 185 33.23 17.06 -2.14
CA TRP A 185 32.75 16.24 -3.26
C TRP A 185 33.09 16.84 -4.61
N MET A 186 32.82 18.13 -4.82
CA MET A 186 33.14 18.83 -6.08
C MET A 186 34.64 18.78 -6.39
N ARG A 187 35.48 19.03 -5.38
CA ARG A 187 36.95 18.99 -5.58
C ARG A 187 37.40 17.59 -6.01
N THR A 188 36.86 16.55 -5.38
CA THR A 188 37.22 15.18 -5.71
C THR A 188 36.67 14.76 -7.09
N SER A 189 35.41 15.04 -7.36
CA SER A 189 34.75 14.58 -8.58
C SER A 189 35.25 15.28 -9.86
N PHE A 190 35.64 16.55 -9.73
CA PHE A 190 36.10 17.36 -10.86
C PHE A 190 37.61 17.64 -10.83
N ASN A 191 38.35 17.00 -9.92
CA ASN A 191 39.80 17.16 -9.73
C ASN A 191 40.21 18.66 -9.62
N LEU A 192 39.45 19.43 -8.82
CA LEU A 192 39.66 20.86 -8.69
C LEU A 192 40.79 21.16 -7.71
N PRO A 193 41.75 22.06 -8.05
CA PRO A 193 42.79 22.48 -7.14
C PRO A 193 42.23 23.13 -5.85
N PRO A 194 42.94 23.03 -4.70
CA PRO A 194 42.44 23.56 -3.44
C PRO A 194 42.16 25.06 -3.43
N GLN A 195 42.86 25.84 -4.27
CA GLN A 195 42.71 27.28 -4.40
C GLN A 195 41.48 27.73 -5.24
N VAL A 196 40.78 26.81 -5.90
CA VAL A 196 39.59 27.16 -6.65
C VAL A 196 38.49 27.60 -5.65
N ASN A 197 38.00 28.82 -5.84
CA ASN A 197 36.87 29.32 -5.10
C ASN A 197 35.58 28.60 -5.58
N LEU A 198 34.87 27.94 -4.66
CA LEU A 198 33.61 27.28 -4.94
C LEU A 198 32.40 28.12 -4.49
N ASP A 199 32.64 29.29 -3.94
CA ASP A 199 31.58 30.23 -3.64
C ASP A 199 31.12 30.90 -4.95
N TYR A 200 29.89 31.40 -4.92
CA TYR A 200 29.33 32.10 -6.08
C TYR A 200 30.14 33.33 -6.39
N SER A 201 30.53 33.48 -7.68
CA SER A 201 31.17 34.71 -8.13
C SER A 201 30.13 35.85 -8.25
N PRO A 202 30.51 37.11 -8.01
CA PRO A 202 29.63 38.25 -8.24
C PRO A 202 29.10 38.32 -9.68
N GLU A 203 29.88 37.87 -10.66
CA GLU A 203 29.50 37.81 -12.05
C GLU A 203 28.31 36.89 -12.29
N LEU A 204 28.23 35.76 -11.56
CA LEU A 204 27.07 34.84 -11.67
C LEU A 204 25.78 35.53 -11.22
N TRP A 205 25.81 36.27 -10.12
CA TRP A 205 24.64 36.97 -9.61
C TRP A 205 24.11 38.05 -10.55
N ASN A 206 24.98 38.61 -11.40
CA ASN A 206 24.65 39.61 -12.38
C ASN A 206 24.40 39.02 -13.77
N ASP A 207 24.57 37.72 -13.98
CA ASP A 207 24.25 37.07 -15.26
C ASP A 207 22.74 37.09 -15.50
N PRO A 208 22.28 37.70 -16.63
CA PRO A 208 20.85 37.83 -16.91
C PRO A 208 20.10 36.46 -16.94
N ARG A 209 20.79 35.37 -17.29
CA ARG A 209 20.23 34.03 -17.32
C ARG A 209 20.00 33.51 -15.90
N PHE A 210 20.95 33.80 -14.98
CA PHE A 210 20.81 33.41 -13.58
C PHE A 210 19.72 34.21 -12.88
N VAL A 211 19.64 35.52 -13.11
CA VAL A 211 18.56 36.37 -12.59
C VAL A 211 17.20 35.88 -13.06
N ARG A 212 17.05 35.56 -14.35
CA ARG A 212 15.80 34.98 -14.86
C ARG A 212 15.47 33.63 -14.26
N ALA A 213 16.47 32.77 -14.05
CA ALA A 213 16.28 31.49 -13.40
C ALA A 213 15.78 31.63 -11.94
N GLN A 214 16.31 32.62 -11.19
CA GLN A 214 15.84 32.95 -9.86
C GLN A 214 14.39 33.48 -9.87
N GLU A 215 14.02 34.29 -10.83
CA GLU A 215 12.64 34.77 -11.00
C GLU A 215 11.69 33.57 -11.25
N TYR A 216 12.03 32.68 -12.18
CA TYR A 216 11.25 31.48 -12.46
C TYR A 216 11.12 30.58 -11.21
N TRP A 217 12.23 30.39 -10.48
CA TRP A 217 12.24 29.65 -9.23
C TRP A 217 11.30 30.25 -8.19
N SER A 218 11.33 31.59 -8.02
CA SER A 218 10.45 32.28 -7.07
C SER A 218 8.97 32.18 -7.43
N LEU A 219 8.66 31.99 -8.72
CA LEU A 219 7.30 31.80 -9.22
C LEU A 219 6.85 30.33 -9.25
N GLY A 220 7.71 29.39 -8.82
CA GLY A 220 7.42 27.96 -8.86
C GLY A 220 7.50 27.34 -10.26
N LEU A 221 8.13 28.02 -11.23
CA LEU A 221 8.31 27.56 -12.60
C LEU A 221 9.67 26.87 -12.74
N TYR A 222 9.72 25.58 -12.42
CA TYR A 222 10.98 24.79 -12.37
C TYR A 222 11.34 24.05 -13.66
N THR A 223 10.61 24.24 -14.75
CA THR A 223 10.85 23.56 -16.04
C THR A 223 11.43 24.50 -17.10
#